data_eadf44b668e9ff9ec18ad5f125a2e2cb
#
_entry.id   eadf44b668e9ff9ec18ad5f125a2e2cb
#
_cell.length_a   1.000
_cell.length_b   1.000
_cell.length_c   1.000
_cell.angle_alpha   90.00
_cell.angle_beta   90.00
_cell.angle_gamma   90.00
#
_symmetry.space_group_name_H-M   'P 1'
#
loop_
_entity.id
_entity.type
_entity.pdbx_description
1 polymer ?
#
loop_
_entity_poly.entity_id
_entity_poly.type
_entity_poly.pdbx_seq_one_letter_code
_entity_poly.pdbx_strand_id
1 'polypeptide(L)'
;MSTKIYTKTGDKGSTSLIGGTKISKAHIRIETYGTVDELNSWIGLVADQLSHKHSKKVLKEIQDRLFTIGSSLACDPDKEPKMKIPDLHEADIELLEKEIDRMNDKMPEMKSFILPGGHVAVSSAHVARCVCRRSERLCVTLQEQKMFVDPLVIKYLNRLSDYLFVLARFIGHRLKAKEIPWKPRI
;
A
#
# COMPACT_ATOMS: atom_id res chain seq x y z
N MET A 1 24.60 23.31 -2.19
CA MET A 1 24.22 23.52 -0.76
C MET A 1 23.65 22.21 -0.26
N SER A 2 24.17 21.67 0.84
CA SER A 2 23.59 20.48 1.49
C SER A 2 22.25 20.88 2.09
N THR A 3 21.14 20.37 1.54
CA THR A 3 19.79 20.63 2.06
C THR A 3 19.65 19.81 3.35
N LYS A 4 19.54 20.48 4.50
CA LYS A 4 19.30 19.79 5.76
C LYS A 4 17.93 19.10 5.70
N ILE A 5 17.86 17.82 6.10
CA ILE A 5 16.61 17.06 6.13
C ILE A 5 15.66 17.60 7.21
N TYR A 6 16.20 18.09 8.32
CA TYR A 6 15.38 18.65 9.42
C TYR A 6 15.20 20.17 9.26
N THR A 7 13.95 20.62 9.40
CA THR A 7 13.59 22.05 9.33
C THR A 7 13.21 22.63 10.71
N LYS A 8 12.98 21.80 11.73
CA LYS A 8 12.51 22.13 13.07
C LYS A 8 11.12 22.80 13.11
N THR A 9 10.48 23.00 11.96
CA THR A 9 9.15 23.66 11.88
C THR A 9 8.02 22.81 12.44
N GLY A 10 8.23 21.48 12.49
CA GLY A 10 7.25 20.51 12.97
C GLY A 10 7.35 20.14 14.45
N ASP A 11 8.29 20.73 15.21
CA ASP A 11 8.58 20.34 16.61
C ASP A 11 7.43 20.64 17.57
N LYS A 12 6.53 21.57 17.18
CA LYS A 12 5.33 21.94 17.95
C LYS A 12 4.08 21.12 17.58
N GLY A 13 4.23 19.96 16.91
CA GLY A 13 3.11 19.07 16.60
C GLY A 13 2.25 19.52 15.42
N SER A 14 2.70 20.47 14.60
CA SER A 14 2.04 20.89 13.36
C SER A 14 2.86 20.55 12.14
N THR A 15 2.19 20.41 10.98
CA THR A 15 2.80 20.23 9.67
C THR A 15 2.03 21.00 8.60
N SER A 16 2.50 20.99 7.36
CA SER A 16 1.80 21.62 6.24
C SER A 16 1.47 20.58 5.18
N LEU A 17 0.25 20.65 4.64
CA LEU A 17 -0.12 19.95 3.43
C LEU A 17 0.58 20.54 2.19
N ILE A 18 0.59 19.81 1.09
CA ILE A 18 0.90 20.35 -0.22
C ILE A 18 -0.14 21.43 -0.54
N GLY A 19 0.28 22.64 -0.83
CA GLY A 19 -0.60 23.83 -0.89
C GLY A 19 -0.43 24.78 0.30
N GLY A 20 0.33 24.35 1.34
CA GLY A 20 0.80 25.23 2.44
C GLY A 20 -0.14 25.33 3.65
N THR A 21 -1.29 24.69 3.63
CA THR A 21 -2.24 24.69 4.77
C THR A 21 -1.64 23.96 5.95
N LYS A 22 -1.56 24.65 7.10
CA LYS A 22 -1.07 24.09 8.37
C LYS A 22 -2.15 23.28 9.05
N ILE A 23 -1.81 22.07 9.47
CA ILE A 23 -2.68 21.17 10.22
C ILE A 23 -1.92 20.49 11.36
N SER A 24 -2.63 19.94 12.33
CA SER A 24 -2.04 19.11 13.39
C SER A 24 -1.45 17.83 12.81
N LYS A 25 -0.33 17.36 13.34
CA LYS A 25 0.21 16.04 13.01
C LYS A 25 -0.71 14.87 13.43
N ALA A 26 -1.65 15.13 14.35
CA ALA A 26 -2.68 14.17 14.76
C ALA A 26 -3.93 14.18 13.86
N HIS A 27 -3.95 14.97 12.77
CA HIS A 27 -5.07 15.04 11.84
C HIS A 27 -5.20 13.73 11.06
N ILE A 28 -6.43 13.25 10.85
CA ILE A 28 -6.71 11.99 10.17
C ILE A 28 -6.06 11.89 8.78
N ARG A 29 -5.93 12.99 8.04
CA ARG A 29 -5.24 13.02 6.74
C ARG A 29 -3.76 12.70 6.86
N ILE A 30 -3.10 13.17 7.93
CA ILE A 30 -1.69 12.84 8.21
C ILE A 30 -1.54 11.36 8.51
N GLU A 31 -2.42 10.80 9.35
CA GLU A 31 -2.47 9.37 9.65
C GLU A 31 -2.67 8.54 8.38
N THR A 32 -3.55 8.99 7.48
CA THR A 32 -3.86 8.28 6.25
C THR A 32 -2.65 8.16 5.33
N TYR A 33 -2.02 9.28 4.95
CA TYR A 33 -0.85 9.20 4.06
C TYR A 33 0.39 8.64 4.77
N GLY A 34 0.51 8.82 6.09
CA GLY A 34 1.57 8.18 6.89
C GLY A 34 1.44 6.66 6.88
N THR A 35 0.20 6.14 6.93
CA THR A 35 -0.04 4.70 6.81
C THR A 35 0.25 4.17 5.39
N VAL A 36 0.03 4.99 4.35
CA VAL A 36 0.45 4.65 2.98
C VAL A 36 1.98 4.59 2.87
N ASP A 37 2.70 5.49 3.55
CA ASP A 37 4.17 5.46 3.60
C ASP A 37 4.70 4.23 4.36
N GLU A 38 4.06 3.85 5.46
CA GLU A 38 4.32 2.58 6.16
C GLU A 38 4.14 1.39 5.21
N LEU A 39 3.01 1.35 4.47
CA LEU A 39 2.76 0.31 3.47
C LEU A 39 3.88 0.27 2.42
N ASN A 40 4.30 1.42 1.91
CA ASN A 40 5.36 1.51 0.91
C ASN A 40 6.69 0.92 1.43
N SER A 41 7.01 1.16 2.70
CA SER A 41 8.18 0.60 3.36
C SER A 41 8.07 -0.93 3.50
N TRP A 42 6.90 -1.45 3.84
CA TRP A 42 6.65 -2.91 3.86
C TRP A 42 6.76 -3.55 2.48
N ILE A 43 6.29 -2.89 1.42
CA ILE A 43 6.47 -3.34 0.03
C ILE A 43 7.96 -3.44 -0.33
N GLY A 44 8.76 -2.46 0.06
CA GLY A 44 10.22 -2.49 -0.08
C GLY A 44 10.83 -3.70 0.61
N LEU A 45 10.48 -3.93 1.89
CA LEU A 45 10.96 -5.07 2.65
C LEU A 45 10.59 -6.43 2.00
N VAL A 46 9.38 -6.55 1.45
CA VAL A 46 8.98 -7.76 0.70
C VAL A 46 9.85 -7.91 -0.56
N ALA A 47 10.06 -6.84 -1.32
CA ALA A 47 10.86 -6.87 -2.54
C ALA A 47 12.31 -7.30 -2.27
N ASP A 48 12.91 -6.86 -1.16
CA ASP A 48 14.30 -7.20 -0.78
C ASP A 48 14.47 -8.69 -0.47
N GLN A 49 13.44 -9.34 0.04
CA GLN A 49 13.44 -10.77 0.36
C GLN A 49 13.20 -11.69 -0.84
N LEU A 50 12.90 -11.15 -2.02
CA LEU A 50 12.61 -11.94 -3.22
C LEU A 50 13.84 -12.10 -4.11
N SER A 51 13.97 -13.28 -4.73
CA SER A 51 14.88 -13.52 -5.86
C SER A 51 14.21 -13.38 -7.22
N HIS A 52 12.87 -13.41 -7.28
CA HIS A 52 12.08 -13.41 -8.53
C HIS A 52 12.04 -12.00 -9.15
N LYS A 53 12.83 -11.80 -10.21
CA LYS A 53 13.04 -10.48 -10.86
C LYS A 53 11.73 -9.80 -11.29
N HIS A 54 10.78 -10.57 -11.86
CA HIS A 54 9.52 -10.02 -12.32
C HIS A 54 8.69 -9.46 -11.16
N SER A 55 8.52 -10.22 -10.06
CA SER A 55 7.81 -9.72 -8.87
C SER A 55 8.48 -8.50 -8.26
N LYS A 56 9.82 -8.44 -8.23
CA LYS A 56 10.56 -7.23 -7.78
C LYS A 56 10.22 -6.02 -8.64
N LYS A 57 10.15 -6.18 -9.97
CA LYS A 57 9.79 -5.09 -10.89
C LYS A 57 8.37 -4.59 -10.62
N VAL A 58 7.41 -5.51 -10.44
CA VAL A 58 6.02 -5.13 -10.15
C VAL A 58 5.91 -4.44 -8.78
N LEU A 59 6.61 -4.93 -7.75
CA LEU A 59 6.63 -4.28 -6.44
C LEU A 59 7.25 -2.88 -6.49
N LYS A 60 8.24 -2.66 -7.37
CA LYS A 60 8.82 -1.32 -7.59
C LYS A 60 7.82 -0.36 -8.23
N GLU A 61 7.01 -0.83 -9.18
CA GLU A 61 5.91 -0.07 -9.77
C GLU A 61 4.85 0.25 -8.73
N ILE A 62 4.49 -0.71 -7.87
CA ILE A 62 3.56 -0.49 -6.75
C ILE A 62 4.09 0.59 -5.79
N GLN A 63 5.38 0.58 -5.47
CA GLN A 63 5.99 1.62 -4.63
C GLN A 63 5.85 3.02 -5.24
N ASP A 64 6.04 3.15 -6.54
CA ASP A 64 5.86 4.40 -7.27
C ASP A 64 4.39 4.87 -7.21
N ARG A 65 3.41 3.98 -7.43
CA ARG A 65 1.98 4.28 -7.29
C ARG A 65 1.60 4.65 -5.85
N LEU A 66 2.21 4.05 -4.84
CA LEU A 66 1.99 4.45 -3.44
C LEU A 66 2.53 5.85 -3.13
N PHE A 67 3.63 6.29 -3.74
CA PHE A 67 4.04 7.69 -3.68
C PHE A 67 3.05 8.64 -4.35
N THR A 68 2.48 8.25 -5.49
CA THR A 68 1.40 8.98 -6.16
C THR A 68 0.19 9.15 -5.23
N ILE A 69 -0.26 8.06 -4.60
CA ILE A 69 -1.36 8.06 -3.62
C ILE A 69 -1.03 8.96 -2.42
N GLY A 70 0.18 8.80 -1.85
CA GLY A 70 0.62 9.62 -0.72
C GLY A 70 0.63 11.11 -1.06
N SER A 71 1.07 11.48 -2.27
CA SER A 71 1.05 12.87 -2.74
C SER A 71 -0.37 13.42 -2.90
N SER A 72 -1.28 12.65 -3.49
CA SER A 72 -2.70 13.01 -3.62
C SER A 72 -3.35 13.23 -2.24
N LEU A 73 -3.15 12.30 -1.30
CA LEU A 73 -3.68 12.40 0.07
C LEU A 73 -3.05 13.55 0.87
N ALA A 74 -1.80 13.89 0.61
CA ALA A 74 -1.11 15.01 1.26
C ALA A 74 -1.47 16.38 0.67
N CYS A 75 -2.20 16.43 -0.44
CA CYS A 75 -2.64 17.66 -1.07
C CYS A 75 -3.83 18.28 -0.30
N ASP A 76 -3.83 19.62 -0.23
CA ASP A 76 -5.00 20.37 0.24
C ASP A 76 -6.03 20.42 -0.90
N PRO A 77 -7.22 19.80 -0.73
CA PRO A 77 -8.21 19.75 -1.80
C PRO A 77 -8.81 21.13 -2.15
N ASP A 78 -8.72 22.09 -1.23
CA ASP A 78 -9.27 23.45 -1.42
C ASP A 78 -8.25 24.40 -2.09
N LYS A 79 -7.05 23.91 -2.37
CA LYS A 79 -5.99 24.71 -2.99
C LYS A 79 -5.39 23.99 -4.16
N GLU A 80 -5.45 24.64 -5.30
CA GLU A 80 -4.74 24.17 -6.48
C GLU A 80 -3.22 24.11 -6.21
N PRO A 81 -2.58 22.96 -6.27
CA PRO A 81 -1.15 22.86 -5.99
C PRO A 81 -0.37 23.56 -7.10
N LYS A 82 0.68 24.30 -6.73
CA LYS A 82 1.61 24.92 -7.69
C LYS A 82 2.39 23.88 -8.52
N MET A 83 2.41 22.62 -8.06
CA MET A 83 3.06 21.51 -8.74
C MET A 83 2.01 20.57 -9.34
N LYS A 84 2.28 20.07 -10.53
CA LYS A 84 1.49 18.99 -11.11
C LYS A 84 1.67 17.75 -10.23
N ILE A 85 0.57 17.25 -9.65
CA ILE A 85 0.56 16.03 -8.86
C ILE A 85 0.35 14.86 -9.83
N PRO A 86 1.12 13.77 -9.71
CA PRO A 86 0.88 12.57 -10.51
C PRO A 86 -0.45 11.93 -10.11
N ASP A 87 -1.16 11.37 -11.09
CA ASP A 87 -2.46 10.75 -10.91
C ASP A 87 -2.36 9.23 -11.06
N LEU A 88 -3.30 8.52 -10.40
CA LEU A 88 -3.58 7.12 -10.68
C LEU A 88 -4.44 7.00 -11.94
N HIS A 89 -4.28 5.89 -12.64
CA HIS A 89 -5.07 5.53 -13.81
C HIS A 89 -5.70 4.14 -13.64
N GLU A 90 -6.79 3.87 -14.34
CA GLU A 90 -7.41 2.52 -14.38
C GLU A 90 -6.40 1.44 -14.79
N ALA A 91 -5.45 1.78 -15.67
CA ALA A 91 -4.38 0.87 -16.09
C ALA A 91 -3.49 0.38 -14.93
N ASP A 92 -3.36 1.16 -13.85
CA ASP A 92 -2.60 0.77 -12.67
C ASP A 92 -3.33 -0.36 -11.90
N ILE A 93 -4.66 -0.31 -11.91
CA ILE A 93 -5.53 -1.34 -11.31
C ILE A 93 -5.51 -2.61 -12.17
N GLU A 94 -5.66 -2.45 -13.48
CA GLU A 94 -5.57 -3.58 -14.44
C GLU A 94 -4.21 -4.31 -14.35
N LEU A 95 -3.13 -3.59 -14.09
CA LEU A 95 -1.82 -4.22 -13.87
C LEU A 95 -1.87 -5.18 -12.67
N LEU A 96 -2.48 -4.76 -11.55
CA LEU A 96 -2.62 -5.62 -10.37
C LEU A 96 -3.47 -6.86 -10.67
N GLU A 97 -4.58 -6.68 -11.40
CA GLU A 97 -5.49 -7.77 -11.79
C GLU A 97 -4.78 -8.79 -12.68
N LYS A 98 -4.09 -8.33 -13.72
CA LYS A 98 -3.29 -9.20 -14.62
C LYS A 98 -2.21 -9.97 -13.87
N GLU A 99 -1.58 -9.35 -12.87
CA GLU A 99 -0.56 -10.01 -12.06
C GLU A 99 -1.15 -11.02 -11.08
N ILE A 100 -2.35 -10.77 -10.54
CA ILE A 100 -3.11 -11.73 -9.72
C ILE A 100 -3.40 -12.98 -10.54
N ASP A 101 -3.98 -12.81 -11.73
CA ASP A 101 -4.33 -13.92 -12.63
C ASP A 101 -3.07 -14.72 -13.02
N ARG A 102 -2.02 -14.03 -13.44
CA ARG A 102 -0.73 -14.66 -13.78
C ARG A 102 -0.13 -15.50 -12.66
N MET A 103 -0.31 -15.08 -11.41
CA MET A 103 0.19 -15.85 -10.25
C MET A 103 -0.73 -17.02 -9.93
N ASN A 104 -2.05 -16.84 -9.99
CA ASN A 104 -3.03 -17.88 -9.74
C ASN A 104 -2.89 -19.06 -10.74
N ASP A 105 -2.64 -18.78 -12.02
CA ASP A 105 -2.42 -19.81 -13.05
C ASP A 105 -1.22 -20.72 -12.74
N LYS A 106 -0.33 -20.31 -11.84
CA LYS A 106 0.89 -21.06 -11.49
C LYS A 106 0.84 -21.72 -10.12
N MET A 107 -0.31 -21.68 -9.48
CA MET A 107 -0.51 -22.23 -8.12
C MET A 107 -1.75 -23.13 -8.07
N PRO A 108 -1.76 -24.09 -7.14
CA PRO A 108 -2.97 -24.83 -6.85
C PRO A 108 -4.11 -23.91 -6.38
N GLU A 109 -5.34 -24.25 -6.76
CA GLU A 109 -6.52 -23.56 -6.30
C GLU A 109 -6.61 -23.59 -4.75
N MET A 110 -7.02 -22.46 -4.17
CA MET A 110 -7.23 -22.36 -2.73
C MET A 110 -8.57 -22.99 -2.33
N LYS A 111 -8.54 -23.99 -1.47
CA LYS A 111 -9.74 -24.71 -1.02
C LYS A 111 -10.25 -24.29 0.36
N SER A 112 -9.48 -23.48 1.10
CA SER A 112 -9.81 -23.02 2.46
C SER A 112 -9.02 -21.77 2.81
N PHE A 113 -9.42 -21.05 3.87
CA PHE A 113 -8.59 -20.02 4.45
C PHE A 113 -7.26 -20.61 4.94
N ILE A 114 -6.21 -19.81 4.91
CA ILE A 114 -4.85 -20.20 5.30
C ILE A 114 -4.36 -19.36 6.46
N LEU A 115 -3.51 -19.94 7.29
CA LEU A 115 -2.80 -19.21 8.34
C LEU A 115 -1.61 -18.49 7.74
N PRO A 116 -1.46 -17.16 7.95
CA PRO A 116 -0.29 -16.41 7.49
C PRO A 116 0.99 -16.97 8.15
N GLY A 117 2.03 -17.26 7.32
CA GLY A 117 3.29 -17.76 7.85
C GLY A 117 4.01 -18.72 6.92
N GLY A 118 4.95 -19.49 7.47
CA GLY A 118 5.73 -20.50 6.75
C GLY A 118 7.09 -20.02 6.23
N HIS A 119 7.26 -18.73 5.95
CA HIS A 119 8.54 -18.13 5.58
C HIS A 119 8.47 -16.61 5.81
N VAL A 120 9.63 -15.98 6.11
CA VAL A 120 9.67 -14.54 6.42
C VAL A 120 9.10 -13.67 5.31
N ALA A 121 9.40 -13.95 4.05
CA ALA A 121 8.86 -13.21 2.91
C ALA A 121 7.33 -13.37 2.76
N VAL A 122 6.77 -14.54 3.08
CA VAL A 122 5.32 -14.78 3.11
C VAL A 122 4.67 -13.96 4.23
N SER A 123 5.24 -14.02 5.42
CA SER A 123 4.75 -13.26 6.57
C SER A 123 4.80 -11.76 6.33
N SER A 124 5.92 -11.25 5.76
CA SER A 124 6.06 -9.82 5.40
C SER A 124 5.01 -9.37 4.39
N ALA A 125 4.70 -10.19 3.36
CA ALA A 125 3.65 -9.89 2.39
C ALA A 125 2.26 -9.84 3.05
N HIS A 126 1.98 -10.73 4.01
CA HIS A 126 0.72 -10.67 4.77
C HIS A 126 0.65 -9.44 5.70
N VAL A 127 1.77 -9.00 6.30
CA VAL A 127 1.82 -7.75 7.07
C VAL A 127 1.55 -6.56 6.16
N ALA A 128 2.22 -6.47 5.00
CA ALA A 128 1.96 -5.44 3.99
C ALA A 128 0.47 -5.41 3.59
N ARG A 129 -0.15 -6.58 3.39
CA ARG A 129 -1.60 -6.69 3.11
C ARG A 129 -2.45 -6.12 4.23
N CYS A 130 -2.13 -6.39 5.48
CA CYS A 130 -2.89 -5.85 6.62
C CYS A 130 -2.75 -4.33 6.74
N VAL A 131 -1.56 -3.79 6.49
CA VAL A 131 -1.31 -2.34 6.44
C VAL A 131 -2.04 -1.70 5.27
N CYS A 132 -2.04 -2.34 4.08
CA CYS A 132 -2.81 -1.91 2.91
C CYS A 132 -4.30 -1.76 3.24
N ARG A 133 -4.91 -2.74 3.88
CA ARG A 133 -6.30 -2.71 4.33
C ARG A 133 -6.56 -1.64 5.39
N ARG A 134 -5.57 -1.33 6.24
CA ARG A 134 -5.66 -0.20 7.18
C ARG A 134 -5.65 1.13 6.42
N SER A 135 -4.76 1.31 5.44
CA SER A 135 -4.72 2.49 4.57
C SER A 135 -6.04 2.70 3.82
N GLU A 136 -6.60 1.64 3.25
CA GLU A 136 -7.91 1.66 2.57
C GLU A 136 -9.02 2.17 3.52
N ARG A 137 -9.13 1.59 4.74
CA ARG A 137 -10.14 2.03 5.72
C ARG A 137 -9.98 3.48 6.14
N LEU A 138 -8.74 3.97 6.29
CA LEU A 138 -8.49 5.38 6.59
C LEU A 138 -8.92 6.31 5.44
N CYS A 139 -8.73 5.90 4.18
CA CYS A 139 -9.27 6.62 3.03
C CYS A 139 -10.81 6.67 3.05
N VAL A 140 -11.47 5.56 3.39
CA VAL A 140 -12.93 5.51 3.56
C VAL A 140 -13.37 6.45 4.69
N THR A 141 -12.66 6.46 5.83
CA THR A 141 -12.95 7.39 6.94
C THR A 141 -12.83 8.87 6.51
N LEU A 142 -11.85 9.22 5.67
CA LEU A 142 -11.76 10.56 5.09
C LEU A 142 -13.01 10.91 4.28
N GLN A 143 -13.48 9.99 3.43
CA GLN A 143 -14.72 10.20 2.63
C GLN A 143 -15.95 10.35 3.52
N GLU A 144 -16.12 9.53 4.54
CA GLU A 144 -17.23 9.63 5.50
C GLU A 144 -17.23 10.99 6.23
N GLN A 145 -16.05 11.55 6.49
CA GLN A 145 -15.86 12.89 7.04
C GLN A 145 -15.97 14.01 5.98
N LYS A 146 -16.46 13.69 4.77
CA LYS A 146 -16.64 14.61 3.64
C LYS A 146 -15.33 15.28 3.15
N MET A 147 -14.20 14.68 3.45
CA MET A 147 -12.91 15.09 2.90
C MET A 147 -12.66 14.40 1.55
N PHE A 148 -12.17 15.15 0.60
CA PHE A 148 -11.90 14.61 -0.73
C PHE A 148 -10.83 13.51 -0.69
N VAL A 149 -11.14 12.38 -1.33
CA VAL A 149 -10.24 11.29 -1.70
C VAL A 149 -10.64 10.84 -3.11
N ASP A 150 -9.68 10.76 -4.00
CA ASP A 150 -9.92 10.26 -5.36
C ASP A 150 -10.45 8.81 -5.28
N PRO A 151 -11.57 8.48 -5.95
CA PRO A 151 -12.13 7.13 -5.96
C PRO A 151 -11.15 6.04 -6.41
N LEU A 152 -10.22 6.37 -7.32
CA LEU A 152 -9.19 5.43 -7.77
C LEU A 152 -8.23 5.01 -6.65
N VAL A 153 -7.99 5.88 -5.66
CA VAL A 153 -7.15 5.55 -4.50
C VAL A 153 -7.73 4.36 -3.72
N ILE A 154 -9.02 4.41 -3.40
CA ILE A 154 -9.68 3.33 -2.65
C ILE A 154 -9.73 2.05 -3.50
N LYS A 155 -10.09 2.17 -4.79
CA LYS A 155 -10.13 1.05 -5.73
C LYS A 155 -8.76 0.37 -5.86
N TYR A 156 -7.68 1.17 -5.99
CA TYR A 156 -6.32 0.66 -6.07
C TYR A 156 -5.90 -0.06 -4.79
N LEU A 157 -6.10 0.54 -3.61
CA LEU A 157 -5.73 -0.07 -2.32
C LEU A 157 -6.51 -1.37 -2.06
N ASN A 158 -7.79 -1.42 -2.44
CA ASN A 158 -8.58 -2.63 -2.36
C ASN A 158 -7.95 -3.73 -3.23
N ARG A 159 -7.69 -3.46 -4.51
CA ARG A 159 -7.07 -4.41 -5.44
C ARG A 159 -5.64 -4.79 -5.03
N LEU A 160 -4.86 -3.84 -4.50
CA LEU A 160 -3.52 -4.11 -3.97
C LEU A 160 -3.56 -5.09 -2.79
N SER A 161 -4.59 -5.02 -1.95
CA SER A 161 -4.73 -5.99 -0.84
C SER A 161 -4.92 -7.43 -1.36
N ASP A 162 -5.67 -7.61 -2.46
CA ASP A 162 -5.85 -8.92 -3.11
C ASP A 162 -4.55 -9.39 -3.75
N TYR A 163 -3.86 -8.48 -4.47
CA TYR A 163 -2.54 -8.77 -5.02
C TYR A 163 -1.55 -9.25 -3.97
N LEU A 164 -1.47 -8.59 -2.82
CA LEU A 164 -0.56 -8.95 -1.73
C LEU A 164 -0.88 -10.31 -1.12
N PHE A 165 -2.17 -10.66 -1.05
CA PHE A 165 -2.59 -12.00 -0.62
C PHE A 165 -2.11 -13.07 -1.60
N VAL A 166 -2.37 -12.88 -2.89
CA VAL A 166 -1.96 -13.81 -3.93
C VAL A 166 -0.43 -13.90 -4.05
N LEU A 167 0.27 -12.74 -3.92
CA LEU A 167 1.72 -12.70 -3.89
C LEU A 167 2.29 -13.50 -2.72
N ALA A 168 1.72 -13.41 -1.53
CA ALA A 168 2.18 -14.17 -0.36
C ALA A 168 2.09 -15.68 -0.63
N ARG A 169 0.98 -16.16 -1.19
CA ARG A 169 0.82 -17.55 -1.62
C ARG A 169 1.83 -17.95 -2.70
N PHE A 170 2.01 -17.10 -3.71
CA PHE A 170 2.95 -17.34 -4.81
C PHE A 170 4.41 -17.44 -4.31
N ILE A 171 4.81 -16.57 -3.39
CA ILE A 171 6.12 -16.64 -2.72
C ILE A 171 6.25 -17.98 -1.99
N GLY A 172 5.25 -18.33 -1.17
CA GLY A 172 5.22 -19.59 -0.41
C GLY A 172 5.36 -20.81 -1.32
N HIS A 173 4.59 -20.85 -2.42
CA HIS A 173 4.64 -21.92 -3.40
C HIS A 173 6.04 -22.06 -4.05
N ARG A 174 6.64 -20.94 -4.46
CA ARG A 174 8.00 -20.94 -5.05
C ARG A 174 9.09 -21.36 -4.08
N LEU A 175 8.95 -21.00 -2.82
CA LEU A 175 9.90 -21.36 -1.75
C LEU A 175 9.62 -22.73 -1.15
N LYS A 176 8.59 -23.45 -1.66
CA LYS A 176 8.12 -24.72 -1.10
C LYS A 176 7.79 -24.61 0.42
N ALA A 177 7.39 -23.42 0.87
CA ALA A 177 6.92 -23.22 2.21
C ALA A 177 5.55 -23.89 2.39
N LYS A 178 5.35 -24.52 3.55
CA LYS A 178 4.08 -25.23 3.83
C LYS A 178 2.96 -24.22 4.06
N GLU A 179 1.96 -24.21 3.19
CA GLU A 179 0.71 -23.48 3.40
C GLU A 179 -0.15 -24.28 4.39
N ILE A 180 -0.59 -23.64 5.48
CA ILE A 180 -1.35 -24.29 6.55
C ILE A 180 -2.82 -23.88 6.43
N PRO A 181 -3.73 -24.82 6.06
CA PRO A 181 -5.16 -24.55 6.04
C PRO A 181 -5.67 -24.22 7.45
N TRP A 182 -6.49 -23.17 7.54
CA TRP A 182 -7.19 -22.88 8.78
C TRP A 182 -8.36 -23.85 8.98
N LYS A 183 -8.39 -24.51 10.13
CA LYS A 183 -9.48 -25.41 10.57
C LYS A 183 -10.10 -24.82 11.82
N PRO A 184 -11.39 -24.40 11.78
CA PRO A 184 -12.07 -23.90 12.98
C PRO A 184 -12.17 -25.02 14.02
N ARG A 185 -12.05 -24.63 15.29
CA ARG A 185 -12.45 -25.49 16.39
C ARG A 185 -13.97 -25.34 16.57
N ILE A 186 -14.71 -26.39 16.33
CA ILE A 186 -16.15 -26.45 16.53
C ILE A 186 -16.39 -27.30 17.76
#